data_23142dc6fa2fac499661ecae28fe3009
#
_entry.id   23142dc6fa2fac499661ecae28fe3009
#
_cell.length_a   1.000
_cell.length_b   1.000
_cell.length_c   1.000
_cell.angle_alpha   90.00
_cell.angle_beta   90.00
_cell.angle_gamma   90.00
#
_symmetry.space_group_name_H-M   'P 1'
#
loop_
_entity.id
_entity.type
_entity.pdbx_description
1 polymer ?
#
loop_
_entity_poly.entity_id
_entity_poly.type
_entity_poly.pdbx_seq_one_letter_code
_entity_poly.pdbx_strand_id
1 'polypeptide(L)'
;MQKEHTLTSNDYFQRIIIFIALVVLVLIVQIPLSFIMMGKLSTIGSLAMSGGYILGFVIAIWIAVSVYRHYVHPIKKVINGHDIQMILVAYGAFFVIQIALNLLNQVLYHQTSTANNQVIYQIMGQNHLTLILMGITAVFCSPILEELVFRGFLIGSMFTRRSRIAAIIVSGILFSFPHMEDVNVISFLTYAILGGTLAYLYVKTENIKVPIGLHFLNNLIAMSMMLVQVLIHTH
;
A
#
# COMPACT_ATOMS: atom_id res chain seq x y z
N MET A 1 -11.40 -17.42 -23.07
CA MET A 1 -12.50 -16.41 -23.02
C MET A 1 -13.38 -16.79 -21.83
N GLN A 2 -13.18 -16.14 -20.66
CA GLN A 2 -14.16 -16.26 -19.57
C GLN A 2 -15.42 -15.49 -20.01
N LYS A 3 -16.60 -16.17 -19.94
CA LYS A 3 -17.89 -15.53 -20.10
C LYS A 3 -17.95 -14.34 -19.12
N GLU A 4 -18.20 -13.13 -19.61
CA GLU A 4 -18.51 -11.96 -18.75
C GLU A 4 -19.81 -12.34 -17.98
N HIS A 5 -19.65 -12.85 -16.78
CA HIS A 5 -20.76 -13.00 -15.86
C HIS A 5 -21.14 -11.58 -15.44
N THR A 6 -22.29 -11.11 -15.89
CA THR A 6 -22.83 -9.82 -15.42
C THR A 6 -23.12 -9.96 -13.93
N LEU A 7 -22.39 -9.19 -13.11
CA LEU A 7 -22.60 -9.16 -11.67
C LEU A 7 -24.00 -8.61 -11.37
N THR A 8 -24.70 -9.26 -10.46
CA THR A 8 -25.98 -8.76 -9.92
C THR A 8 -25.73 -7.66 -8.88
N SER A 9 -26.77 -6.89 -8.52
CA SER A 9 -26.67 -5.91 -7.44
C SER A 9 -26.25 -6.56 -6.11
N ASN A 10 -26.69 -7.78 -5.85
CA ASN A 10 -26.32 -8.53 -4.65
C ASN A 10 -24.84 -8.94 -4.65
N ASP A 11 -24.28 -9.31 -5.82
CA ASP A 11 -22.85 -9.60 -5.95
C ASP A 11 -22.02 -8.35 -5.66
N TYR A 12 -22.42 -7.17 -6.17
CA TYR A 12 -21.73 -5.91 -5.86
C TYR A 12 -21.79 -5.58 -4.38
N PHE A 13 -22.96 -5.70 -3.75
CA PHE A 13 -23.14 -5.45 -2.32
C PHE A 13 -22.21 -6.34 -1.48
N GLN A 14 -22.21 -7.65 -1.74
CA GLN A 14 -21.33 -8.60 -1.07
C GLN A 14 -19.84 -8.24 -1.23
N ARG A 15 -19.42 -7.88 -2.45
CA ARG A 15 -18.01 -7.52 -2.73
C ARG A 15 -17.61 -6.21 -2.06
N ILE A 16 -18.53 -5.24 -1.95
CA ILE A 16 -18.27 -4.01 -1.19
C ILE A 16 -18.03 -4.32 0.29
N ILE A 17 -18.84 -5.16 0.91
CA ILE A 17 -18.65 -5.58 2.31
C ILE A 17 -17.29 -6.28 2.49
N ILE A 18 -16.93 -7.19 1.59
CA ILE A 18 -15.64 -7.89 1.64
C ILE A 18 -14.49 -6.89 1.46
N PHE A 19 -14.61 -5.94 0.54
CA PHE A 19 -13.60 -4.91 0.33
C PHE A 19 -13.40 -4.07 1.59
N ILE A 20 -14.48 -3.61 2.22
CA ILE A 20 -14.42 -2.86 3.49
C ILE A 20 -13.75 -3.72 4.57
N ALA A 21 -14.12 -5.00 4.71
CA ALA A 21 -13.50 -5.90 5.67
C ALA A 21 -11.99 -6.09 5.41
N LEU A 22 -11.56 -6.17 4.15
CA LEU A 22 -10.15 -6.26 3.79
C LEU A 22 -9.41 -4.95 4.09
N VAL A 23 -10.00 -3.78 3.84
CA VAL A 23 -9.41 -2.48 4.22
C VAL A 23 -9.29 -2.37 5.74
N VAL A 24 -10.32 -2.76 6.48
CA VAL A 24 -10.27 -2.82 7.96
C VAL A 24 -9.15 -3.75 8.44
N LEU A 25 -8.95 -4.90 7.77
CA LEU A 25 -7.85 -5.82 8.07
C LEU A 25 -6.48 -5.17 7.86
N VAL A 26 -6.29 -4.37 6.78
CA VAL A 26 -5.06 -3.59 6.53
C VAL A 26 -4.78 -2.62 7.68
N LEU A 27 -5.82 -1.98 8.23
CA LEU A 27 -5.67 -1.04 9.35
C LEU A 27 -5.41 -1.75 10.68
N ILE A 28 -6.15 -2.81 10.97
CA ILE A 28 -6.04 -3.56 12.24
C ILE A 28 -4.66 -4.20 12.39
N VAL A 29 -4.06 -4.71 11.30
CA VAL A 29 -2.74 -5.36 11.37
C VAL A 29 -1.63 -4.42 11.84
N GLN A 30 -1.82 -3.10 11.76
CA GLN A 30 -0.87 -2.10 12.24
C GLN A 30 -0.97 -1.82 13.74
N ILE A 31 -2.08 -2.18 14.41
CA ILE A 31 -2.34 -1.84 15.82
C ILE A 31 -1.24 -2.35 16.77
N PRO A 32 -0.69 -3.58 16.65
CA PRO A 32 0.35 -4.05 17.56
C PRO A 32 1.59 -3.16 17.61
N LEU A 33 1.96 -2.53 16.49
CA LEU A 33 3.09 -1.61 16.44
C LEU A 33 2.89 -0.39 17.35
N SER A 34 1.66 0.14 17.41
CA SER A 34 1.31 1.28 18.29
C SER A 34 1.52 0.95 19.77
N PHE A 35 1.23 -0.28 20.20
CA PHE A 35 1.49 -0.72 21.57
C PHE A 35 2.99 -0.83 21.88
N ILE A 36 3.81 -1.28 20.92
CA ILE A 36 5.27 -1.33 21.07
C ILE A 36 5.81 0.10 21.22
N MET A 37 5.29 1.04 20.45
CA MET A 37 5.69 2.46 20.50
C MET A 37 5.40 3.13 21.84
N MET A 38 4.32 2.75 22.53
CA MET A 38 3.98 3.33 23.86
C MET A 38 5.05 3.08 24.92
N GLY A 39 6.01 2.16 24.67
CA GLY A 39 7.16 1.91 25.56
C GLY A 39 6.81 1.36 26.95
N LYS A 40 5.55 0.94 27.17
CA LYS A 40 5.04 0.45 28.45
C LYS A 40 5.19 -1.06 28.63
N LEU A 41 5.67 -1.77 27.61
CA LEU A 41 5.82 -3.22 27.61
C LEU A 41 7.19 -3.61 28.18
N SER A 42 7.24 -4.74 28.91
CA SER A 42 8.49 -5.40 29.25
C SER A 42 9.21 -5.87 27.96
N THR A 43 10.49 -6.19 28.06
CA THR A 43 11.24 -6.74 26.91
C THR A 43 10.56 -7.98 26.32
N ILE A 44 10.11 -8.90 27.17
CA ILE A 44 9.38 -10.11 26.75
C ILE A 44 8.06 -9.72 26.09
N GLY A 45 7.32 -8.76 26.67
CA GLY A 45 6.08 -8.25 26.11
C GLY A 45 6.28 -7.60 24.72
N SER A 46 7.33 -6.81 24.54
CA SER A 46 7.67 -6.21 23.27
C SER A 46 8.04 -7.25 22.19
N LEU A 47 8.81 -8.27 22.55
CA LEU A 47 9.15 -9.37 21.64
C LEU A 47 7.91 -10.21 21.27
N ALA A 48 7.05 -10.53 22.23
CA ALA A 48 5.79 -11.25 21.96
C ALA A 48 4.86 -10.44 21.04
N MET A 49 4.73 -9.13 21.29
CA MET A 49 3.93 -8.23 20.44
C MET A 49 4.51 -8.10 19.04
N SER A 50 5.85 -8.06 18.90
CA SER A 50 6.54 -8.05 17.61
C SER A 50 6.29 -9.33 16.81
N GLY A 51 6.36 -10.48 17.47
CA GLY A 51 6.00 -11.77 16.86
C GLY A 51 4.55 -11.80 16.40
N GLY A 52 3.63 -11.31 17.24
CA GLY A 52 2.21 -11.17 16.92
C GLY A 52 1.96 -10.23 15.75
N TYR A 53 2.71 -9.12 15.65
CA TYR A 53 2.65 -8.16 14.56
C TYR A 53 3.02 -8.80 13.21
N ILE A 54 4.15 -9.49 13.13
CA ILE A 54 4.59 -10.19 11.92
C ILE A 54 3.63 -11.33 11.56
N LEU A 55 3.20 -12.13 12.55
CA LEU A 55 2.22 -13.20 12.34
C LEU A 55 0.88 -12.63 11.83
N GLY A 56 0.45 -11.48 12.36
CA GLY A 56 -0.73 -10.76 11.89
C GLY A 56 -0.66 -10.42 10.41
N PHE A 57 0.48 -9.89 9.92
CA PHE A 57 0.70 -9.66 8.50
C PHE A 57 0.66 -10.95 7.67
N VAL A 58 1.28 -12.03 8.15
CA VAL A 58 1.24 -13.32 7.45
C VAL A 58 -0.19 -13.83 7.30
N ILE A 59 -0.98 -13.76 8.37
CA ILE A 59 -2.40 -14.17 8.36
C ILE A 59 -3.21 -13.24 7.45
N ALA A 60 -3.02 -11.92 7.53
CA ALA A 60 -3.72 -10.94 6.69
C ALA A 60 -3.43 -11.16 5.21
N ILE A 61 -2.16 -11.38 4.83
CA ILE A 61 -1.77 -11.69 3.45
C ILE A 61 -2.38 -13.02 3.01
N TRP A 62 -2.39 -14.05 3.86
CA TRP A 62 -3.01 -15.34 3.54
C TRP A 62 -4.51 -15.19 3.28
N ILE A 63 -5.23 -14.42 4.12
CA ILE A 63 -6.66 -14.10 3.91
C ILE A 63 -6.84 -13.36 2.57
N ALA A 64 -6.08 -12.29 2.33
CA ALA A 64 -6.19 -11.48 1.12
C ALA A 64 -5.89 -12.33 -0.16
N VAL A 65 -4.88 -13.20 -0.13
CA VAL A 65 -4.59 -14.14 -1.22
C VAL A 65 -5.73 -15.11 -1.44
N SER A 66 -6.32 -15.65 -0.36
CA SER A 66 -7.43 -16.61 -0.44
C SER A 66 -8.66 -15.96 -1.06
N VAL A 67 -9.01 -14.75 -0.61
CA VAL A 67 -10.12 -13.95 -1.19
C VAL A 67 -9.83 -13.61 -2.66
N TYR A 68 -8.64 -13.11 -2.97
CA TYR A 68 -8.24 -12.80 -4.33
C TYR A 68 -8.37 -14.00 -5.27
N ARG A 69 -7.87 -15.17 -4.86
CA ARG A 69 -7.97 -16.40 -5.65
C ARG A 69 -9.41 -16.87 -5.83
N HIS A 70 -10.22 -16.76 -4.79
CA HIS A 70 -11.63 -17.19 -4.82
C HIS A 70 -12.48 -16.35 -5.77
N TYR A 71 -12.32 -15.01 -5.77
CA TYR A 71 -13.17 -14.11 -6.55
C TYR A 71 -12.65 -13.79 -7.95
N VAL A 72 -11.34 -13.84 -8.16
CA VAL A 72 -10.71 -13.36 -9.41
C VAL A 72 -10.16 -14.51 -10.27
N HIS A 73 -9.85 -15.65 -9.66
CA HIS A 73 -9.25 -16.81 -10.36
C HIS A 73 -8.03 -16.40 -11.23
N PRO A 74 -7.00 -15.74 -10.64
CA PRO A 74 -5.93 -15.15 -11.41
C PRO A 74 -5.09 -16.19 -12.16
N ILE A 75 -4.74 -15.87 -13.40
CA ILE A 75 -3.77 -16.68 -14.16
C ILE A 75 -2.38 -16.40 -13.57
N LYS A 76 -1.62 -17.49 -13.33
CA LYS A 76 -0.23 -17.36 -12.88
C LYS A 76 0.63 -16.75 -13.99
N LYS A 77 1.17 -15.57 -13.75
CA LYS A 77 2.10 -14.88 -14.65
C LYS A 77 3.47 -14.75 -13.99
N VAL A 78 4.52 -14.82 -14.77
CA VAL A 78 5.90 -14.54 -14.36
C VAL A 78 6.21 -13.09 -14.75
N ILE A 79 7.00 -12.38 -13.96
CA ILE A 79 7.53 -11.08 -14.33
C ILE A 79 8.55 -11.27 -15.46
N ASN A 80 8.43 -10.49 -16.52
CA ASN A 80 9.34 -10.48 -17.65
C ASN A 80 10.09 -9.13 -17.78
N GLY A 81 11.02 -9.02 -18.73
CA GLY A 81 11.81 -7.80 -18.90
C GLY A 81 10.97 -6.56 -19.25
N HIS A 82 9.86 -6.73 -19.98
CA HIS A 82 8.94 -5.64 -20.28
C HIS A 82 8.19 -5.16 -19.02
N ASP A 83 7.80 -6.07 -18.15
CA ASP A 83 7.17 -5.72 -16.86
C ASP A 83 8.13 -4.90 -15.99
N ILE A 84 9.42 -5.29 -15.94
CA ILE A 84 10.46 -4.54 -15.21
C ILE A 84 10.64 -3.14 -15.80
N GLN A 85 10.72 -3.03 -17.12
CA GLN A 85 10.79 -1.73 -17.80
C GLN A 85 9.58 -0.85 -17.46
N MET A 86 8.37 -1.42 -17.47
CA MET A 86 7.15 -0.69 -17.09
C MET A 86 7.21 -0.19 -15.64
N ILE A 87 7.69 -1.01 -14.70
CA ILE A 87 7.89 -0.61 -13.30
C ILE A 87 8.82 0.59 -13.22
N LEU A 88 9.99 0.51 -13.85
CA LEU A 88 11.00 1.57 -13.78
C LEU A 88 10.52 2.89 -14.42
N VAL A 89 9.88 2.82 -15.60
CA VAL A 89 9.33 4.00 -16.27
C VAL A 89 8.19 4.62 -15.45
N ALA A 90 7.26 3.81 -14.96
CA ALA A 90 6.14 4.29 -14.16
C ALA A 90 6.62 4.90 -12.84
N TYR A 91 7.62 4.28 -12.19
CA TYR A 91 8.23 4.83 -10.98
C TYR A 91 8.94 6.15 -11.25
N GLY A 92 9.74 6.25 -12.32
CA GLY A 92 10.41 7.50 -12.69
C GLY A 92 9.43 8.64 -12.98
N ALA A 93 8.33 8.36 -13.70
CA ALA A 93 7.27 9.34 -13.94
C ALA A 93 6.59 9.77 -12.64
N PHE A 94 6.22 8.81 -11.79
CA PHE A 94 5.64 9.11 -10.47
C PHE A 94 6.60 9.92 -9.59
N PHE A 95 7.89 9.57 -9.55
CA PHE A 95 8.91 10.26 -8.76
C PHE A 95 9.04 11.76 -9.14
N VAL A 96 9.01 12.07 -10.44
CA VAL A 96 9.02 13.47 -10.93
C VAL A 96 7.75 14.21 -10.45
N ILE A 97 6.58 13.58 -10.56
CA ILE A 97 5.32 14.16 -10.09
C ILE A 97 5.38 14.37 -8.56
N GLN A 98 5.90 13.41 -7.82
CA GLN A 98 6.03 13.48 -6.36
C GLN A 98 6.92 14.64 -5.92
N ILE A 99 8.04 14.90 -6.63
CA ILE A 99 8.88 16.08 -6.37
C ILE A 99 8.08 17.37 -6.55
N ALA A 100 7.35 17.51 -7.63
CA ALA A 100 6.51 18.68 -7.91
C ALA A 100 5.42 18.86 -6.83
N LEU A 101 4.76 17.77 -6.43
CA LEU A 101 3.75 17.81 -5.37
C LEU A 101 4.37 18.16 -4.00
N ASN A 102 5.55 17.64 -3.67
CA ASN A 102 6.25 18.00 -2.44
C ASN A 102 6.63 19.50 -2.40
N LEU A 103 7.08 20.07 -3.52
CA LEU A 103 7.34 21.51 -3.62
C LEU A 103 6.06 22.32 -3.42
N LEU A 104 4.95 21.90 -4.03
CA LEU A 104 3.64 22.53 -3.80
C LEU A 104 3.18 22.40 -2.34
N ASN A 105 3.39 21.25 -1.72
CA ASN A 105 3.06 21.01 -0.32
C ASN A 105 3.84 21.95 0.60
N GLN A 106 5.12 22.16 0.31
CA GLN A 106 5.95 23.10 1.07
C GLN A 106 5.47 24.54 0.94
N VAL A 107 5.06 24.95 -0.27
CA VAL A 107 4.57 26.33 -0.51
C VAL A 107 3.19 26.56 0.11
N LEU A 108 2.26 25.61 -0.02
CA LEU A 108 0.85 25.78 0.37
C LEU A 108 0.58 25.43 1.84
N TYR A 109 1.27 24.41 2.35
CA TYR A 109 1.02 23.84 3.69
C TYR A 109 2.23 23.94 4.62
N HIS A 110 3.38 24.46 4.14
CA HIS A 110 4.63 24.54 4.90
C HIS A 110 5.14 23.18 5.40
N GLN A 111 4.77 22.10 4.69
CA GLN A 111 5.16 20.73 5.00
C GLN A 111 6.16 20.22 3.95
N THR A 112 7.29 19.66 4.38
CA THR A 112 8.34 19.09 3.51
C THR A 112 8.05 17.67 3.08
N SER A 113 7.06 16.99 3.71
CA SER A 113 6.60 15.65 3.39
C SER A 113 5.13 15.49 3.78
N THR A 114 4.49 14.40 3.34
CA THR A 114 3.12 14.06 3.76
C THR A 114 3.08 13.73 5.25
N ALA A 115 1.94 13.98 5.90
CA ALA A 115 1.76 13.68 7.33
C ALA A 115 1.98 12.18 7.62
N ASN A 116 1.51 11.28 6.76
CA ASN A 116 1.78 9.85 6.87
C ASN A 116 3.29 9.53 6.88
N ASN A 117 4.09 10.16 6.01
CA ASN A 117 5.55 9.98 6.01
C ASN A 117 6.19 10.51 7.30
N GLN A 118 5.67 11.60 7.87
CA GLN A 118 6.14 12.13 9.16
C GLN A 118 5.85 11.15 10.30
N VAL A 119 4.67 10.53 10.32
CA VAL A 119 4.32 9.48 11.29
C VAL A 119 5.26 8.28 11.17
N ILE A 120 5.51 7.79 9.95
CA ILE A 120 6.45 6.70 9.70
C ILE A 120 7.85 7.06 10.21
N TYR A 121 8.34 8.26 9.89
CA TYR A 121 9.63 8.75 10.36
C TYR A 121 9.73 8.79 11.89
N GLN A 122 8.69 9.29 12.57
CA GLN A 122 8.63 9.31 14.03
C GLN A 122 8.66 7.89 14.63
N ILE A 123 7.93 6.93 14.03
CA ILE A 123 7.94 5.52 14.45
C ILE A 123 9.35 4.94 14.33
N MET A 124 10.02 5.18 13.22
CA MET A 124 11.37 4.69 12.97
C MET A 124 12.40 5.25 13.98
N GLY A 125 12.24 6.49 14.38
CA GLY A 125 13.12 7.17 15.35
C GLY A 125 12.93 6.77 16.81
N GLN A 126 11.87 6.01 17.16
CA GLN A 126 11.57 5.65 18.56
C GLN A 126 12.64 4.71 19.17
N ASN A 127 12.95 3.62 18.49
CA ASN A 127 13.94 2.64 18.91
C ASN A 127 14.29 1.66 17.78
N HIS A 128 15.35 0.88 17.95
CA HIS A 128 15.80 -0.08 16.94
C HIS A 128 14.76 -1.15 16.59
N LEU A 129 13.91 -1.57 17.54
CA LEU A 129 12.91 -2.58 17.31
C LEU A 129 11.82 -2.06 16.37
N THR A 130 11.29 -0.85 16.61
CA THR A 130 10.28 -0.22 15.74
C THR A 130 10.86 0.09 14.36
N LEU A 131 12.13 0.51 14.28
CA LEU A 131 12.83 0.72 13.02
C LEU A 131 12.86 -0.55 12.16
N ILE A 132 13.27 -1.68 12.76
CA ILE A 132 13.37 -2.98 12.04
C ILE A 132 11.98 -3.47 11.64
N LEU A 133 11.02 -3.44 12.55
CA LEU A 133 9.65 -3.89 12.28
C LEU A 133 9.00 -3.07 11.18
N MET A 134 9.08 -1.73 11.26
CA MET A 134 8.53 -0.84 10.24
C MET A 134 9.25 -1.03 8.91
N GLY A 135 10.59 -1.14 8.92
CA GLY A 135 11.38 -1.40 7.71
C GLY A 135 10.93 -2.67 6.99
N ILE A 136 10.77 -3.77 7.71
CA ILE A 136 10.32 -5.05 7.12
C ILE A 136 8.87 -4.94 6.62
N THR A 137 7.96 -4.45 7.46
CA THR A 137 6.53 -4.48 7.12
C THR A 137 6.17 -3.45 6.07
N ALA A 138 6.67 -2.22 6.13
CA ALA A 138 6.38 -1.20 5.13
C ALA A 138 6.97 -1.52 3.76
N VAL A 139 8.16 -2.15 3.71
CA VAL A 139 8.81 -2.47 2.43
C VAL A 139 8.27 -3.76 1.80
N PHE A 140 8.00 -4.80 2.60
CA PHE A 140 7.65 -6.12 2.05
C PHE A 140 6.19 -6.50 2.26
N CYS A 141 5.66 -6.34 3.48
CA CYS A 141 4.36 -6.89 3.84
C CYS A 141 3.20 -6.00 3.38
N SER A 142 3.26 -4.69 3.65
CA SER A 142 2.21 -3.74 3.27
C SER A 142 1.99 -3.69 1.76
N PRO A 143 3.02 -3.58 0.89
CA PRO A 143 2.80 -3.61 -0.55
C PRO A 143 2.09 -4.87 -1.04
N ILE A 144 2.42 -6.04 -0.50
CA ILE A 144 1.75 -7.29 -0.89
C ILE A 144 0.28 -7.26 -0.46
N LEU A 145 0.02 -6.92 0.81
CA LEU A 145 -1.33 -6.90 1.37
C LEU A 145 -2.21 -5.87 0.66
N GLU A 146 -1.72 -4.65 0.51
CA GLU A 146 -2.48 -3.54 -0.08
C GLU A 146 -2.76 -3.77 -1.57
N GLU A 147 -1.77 -4.26 -2.34
CA GLU A 147 -2.01 -4.56 -3.75
C GLU A 147 -3.02 -5.70 -3.93
N LEU A 148 -3.02 -6.72 -3.07
CA LEU A 148 -4.03 -7.78 -3.08
C LEU A 148 -5.43 -7.22 -2.81
N VAL A 149 -5.57 -6.22 -1.92
CA VAL A 149 -6.85 -5.60 -1.58
C VAL A 149 -7.30 -4.63 -2.68
N PHE A 150 -6.47 -3.63 -3.03
CA PHE A 150 -6.88 -2.53 -3.91
C PHE A 150 -6.81 -2.89 -5.40
N ARG A 151 -5.91 -3.78 -5.84
CA ARG A 151 -5.77 -4.18 -7.24
C ARG A 151 -6.30 -5.59 -7.45
N GLY A 152 -5.83 -6.53 -6.67
CA GLY A 152 -6.27 -7.91 -6.76
C GLY A 152 -7.77 -8.03 -6.58
N PHE A 153 -8.29 -7.67 -5.43
CA PHE A 153 -9.71 -7.84 -5.13
C PHE A 153 -10.57 -6.74 -5.71
N LEU A 154 -10.36 -5.46 -5.37
CA LEU A 154 -11.24 -4.37 -5.80
C LEU A 154 -11.35 -4.31 -7.33
N ILE A 155 -10.23 -4.15 -8.04
CA ILE A 155 -10.25 -4.05 -9.51
C ILE A 155 -10.64 -5.39 -10.12
N GLY A 156 -9.97 -6.48 -9.70
CA GLY A 156 -10.13 -7.79 -10.33
C GLY A 156 -11.50 -8.41 -10.15
N SER A 157 -12.23 -8.06 -9.07
CA SER A 157 -13.55 -8.64 -8.80
C SER A 157 -14.72 -7.72 -9.16
N MET A 158 -14.56 -6.38 -9.16
CA MET A 158 -15.68 -5.45 -9.30
C MET A 158 -15.71 -4.71 -10.64
N PHE A 159 -14.61 -4.70 -11.39
CA PHE A 159 -14.53 -3.96 -12.65
C PHE A 159 -14.34 -4.88 -13.86
N THR A 160 -14.98 -4.50 -14.97
CA THR A 160 -14.85 -5.18 -16.26
C THR A 160 -13.74 -4.56 -17.10
N ARG A 161 -13.35 -5.23 -18.18
CA ARG A 161 -12.39 -4.68 -19.16
C ARG A 161 -12.86 -3.37 -19.80
N ARG A 162 -14.18 -3.11 -19.84
CA ARG A 162 -14.75 -1.87 -20.40
C ARG A 162 -14.65 -0.69 -19.44
N SER A 163 -14.55 -0.95 -18.13
CA SER A 163 -14.49 0.08 -17.08
C SER A 163 -13.06 0.32 -16.54
N ARG A 164 -12.02 0.08 -17.35
CA ARG A 164 -10.61 0.20 -16.94
C ARG A 164 -10.23 1.57 -16.37
N ILE A 165 -10.70 2.65 -17.01
CA ILE A 165 -10.41 4.03 -16.55
C ILE A 165 -11.07 4.26 -15.19
N ALA A 166 -12.33 3.88 -15.04
CA ALA A 166 -13.02 3.99 -13.75
C ALA A 166 -12.33 3.16 -12.65
N ALA A 167 -11.85 1.94 -12.98
CA ALA A 167 -11.09 1.10 -12.06
C ALA A 167 -9.82 1.79 -11.56
N ILE A 168 -9.07 2.45 -12.45
CA ILE A 168 -7.84 3.18 -12.12
C ILE A 168 -8.15 4.35 -11.19
N ILE A 169 -9.15 5.17 -11.54
CA ILE A 169 -9.54 6.36 -10.77
C ILE A 169 -10.06 5.96 -9.39
N VAL A 170 -11.02 5.03 -9.33
CA VAL A 170 -11.63 4.61 -8.07
C VAL A 170 -10.60 3.95 -7.16
N SER A 171 -9.74 3.06 -7.70
CA SER A 171 -8.69 2.41 -6.90
C SER A 171 -7.66 3.42 -6.40
N GLY A 172 -7.29 4.44 -7.20
CA GLY A 172 -6.38 5.50 -6.78
C GLY A 172 -6.96 6.35 -5.65
N ILE A 173 -8.21 6.78 -5.79
CA ILE A 173 -8.93 7.57 -4.77
C ILE A 173 -9.07 6.76 -3.47
N LEU A 174 -9.56 5.52 -3.55
CA LEU A 174 -9.76 4.69 -2.36
C LEU A 174 -8.43 4.34 -1.66
N PHE A 175 -7.35 4.21 -2.41
CA PHE A 175 -6.02 3.95 -1.86
C PHE A 175 -5.47 5.13 -1.06
N SER A 176 -5.84 6.37 -1.38
CA SER A 176 -5.34 7.54 -0.66
C SER A 176 -5.92 7.68 0.75
N PHE A 177 -7.18 7.26 1.00
CA PHE A 177 -7.82 7.46 2.30
C PHE A 177 -7.08 6.87 3.51
N PRO A 178 -6.59 5.62 3.48
CA PRO A 178 -5.82 5.06 4.60
C PRO A 178 -4.49 5.77 4.89
N HIS A 179 -4.03 6.63 3.96
CA HIS A 179 -2.77 7.36 4.06
C HIS A 179 -2.97 8.84 4.46
N MET A 180 -4.20 9.23 4.79
CA MET A 180 -4.53 10.60 5.20
C MET A 180 -4.50 10.71 6.72
N GLU A 181 -3.46 11.35 7.25
CA GLU A 181 -3.32 11.67 8.67
C GLU A 181 -3.78 13.11 8.98
N ASP A 182 -3.93 13.95 7.94
CA ASP A 182 -4.41 15.31 8.00
C ASP A 182 -5.28 15.68 6.78
N VAL A 183 -5.94 16.84 6.84
CA VAL A 183 -6.72 17.35 5.71
C VAL A 183 -5.81 18.16 4.80
N ASN A 184 -5.06 17.45 3.95
CA ASN A 184 -4.11 18.04 3.00
C ASN A 184 -4.35 17.51 1.59
N VAL A 185 -4.81 18.39 0.69
CA VAL A 185 -5.15 18.02 -0.69
C VAL A 185 -3.93 17.51 -1.46
N ILE A 186 -2.73 18.05 -1.19
CA ILE A 186 -1.50 17.61 -1.88
C ILE A 186 -1.10 16.21 -1.41
N SER A 187 -1.22 15.91 -0.12
CA SER A 187 -1.03 14.56 0.42
C SER A 187 -2.02 13.58 -0.23
N PHE A 188 -3.31 13.95 -0.30
CA PHE A 188 -4.33 13.16 -0.99
C PHE A 188 -3.95 12.88 -2.45
N LEU A 189 -3.60 13.93 -3.22
CA LEU A 189 -3.21 13.79 -4.62
C LEU A 189 -1.97 12.91 -4.80
N THR A 190 -0.98 13.01 -3.90
CA THR A 190 0.23 12.18 -3.92
C THR A 190 -0.13 10.70 -3.86
N TYR A 191 -0.95 10.31 -2.87
CA TYR A 191 -1.37 8.91 -2.73
C TYR A 191 -2.38 8.46 -3.79
N ALA A 192 -3.27 9.35 -4.25
CA ALA A 192 -4.21 9.03 -5.33
C ALA A 192 -3.49 8.79 -6.67
N ILE A 193 -2.43 9.57 -6.96
CA ILE A 193 -1.62 9.39 -8.18
C ILE A 193 -0.76 8.13 -8.06
N LEU A 194 -0.13 7.87 -6.91
CA LEU A 194 0.57 6.61 -6.67
C LEU A 194 -0.39 5.43 -6.87
N GLY A 195 -1.54 5.49 -6.20
CA GLY A 195 -2.58 4.49 -6.30
C GLY A 195 -3.10 4.28 -7.72
N GLY A 196 -3.29 5.36 -8.47
CA GLY A 196 -3.67 5.31 -9.89
C GLY A 196 -2.58 4.68 -10.78
N THR A 197 -1.31 4.99 -10.52
CA THR A 197 -0.16 4.41 -11.23
C THR A 197 -0.08 2.88 -11.00
N LEU A 198 -0.22 2.44 -9.76
CA LEU A 198 -0.26 1.02 -9.41
C LEU A 198 -1.46 0.30 -10.07
N ALA A 199 -2.65 0.95 -10.05
CA ALA A 199 -3.85 0.44 -10.70
C ALA A 199 -3.68 0.35 -12.23
N TYR A 200 -3.06 1.35 -12.85
CA TYR A 200 -2.74 1.33 -14.29
C TYR A 200 -1.84 0.14 -14.64
N LEU A 201 -0.78 -0.10 -13.87
CA LEU A 201 0.10 -1.25 -14.10
C LEU A 201 -0.65 -2.57 -13.99
N TYR A 202 -1.50 -2.72 -12.97
CA TYR A 202 -2.32 -3.92 -12.82
C TYR A 202 -3.26 -4.14 -14.00
N VAL A 203 -4.03 -3.11 -14.38
CA VAL A 203 -4.98 -3.17 -15.50
C VAL A 203 -4.28 -3.45 -16.84
N LYS A 204 -3.05 -2.92 -17.02
CA LYS A 204 -2.27 -3.11 -18.25
C LYS A 204 -1.66 -4.50 -18.35
N THR A 205 -1.13 -5.04 -17.26
CA THR A 205 -0.39 -6.32 -17.25
C THR A 205 -1.25 -7.51 -16.85
N GLU A 206 -2.35 -7.28 -16.14
CA GLU A 206 -3.16 -8.31 -15.49
C GLU A 206 -2.28 -9.26 -14.63
N ASN A 207 -1.20 -8.70 -14.04
CA ASN A 207 -0.22 -9.41 -13.22
C ASN A 207 -0.01 -8.63 -11.91
N ILE A 208 -0.53 -9.17 -10.80
CA ILE A 208 -0.46 -8.51 -9.49
C ILE A 208 0.98 -8.26 -9.00
N LYS A 209 1.94 -9.04 -9.47
CA LYS A 209 3.34 -8.90 -9.10
C LYS A 209 3.96 -7.59 -9.61
N VAL A 210 3.42 -7.03 -10.70
CA VAL A 210 3.95 -5.79 -11.31
C VAL A 210 3.66 -4.57 -10.41
N PRO A 211 2.41 -4.28 -9.99
CA PRO A 211 2.19 -3.19 -9.04
C PRO A 211 2.81 -3.47 -7.68
N ILE A 212 2.86 -4.72 -7.18
CA ILE A 212 3.61 -5.07 -5.96
C ILE A 212 5.09 -4.66 -6.12
N GLY A 213 5.71 -4.93 -7.27
CA GLY A 213 7.11 -4.57 -7.53
C GLY A 213 7.35 -3.05 -7.54
N LEU A 214 6.44 -2.25 -8.14
CA LEU A 214 6.54 -0.80 -8.09
C LEU A 214 6.32 -0.27 -6.67
N HIS A 215 5.32 -0.77 -5.96
CA HIS A 215 5.01 -0.35 -4.59
C HIS A 215 6.17 -0.68 -3.64
N PHE A 216 6.73 -1.90 -3.74
CA PHE A 216 7.96 -2.28 -3.04
C PHE A 216 9.10 -1.30 -3.32
N LEU A 217 9.37 -0.96 -4.59
CA LEU A 217 10.43 -0.04 -4.98
C LEU A 217 10.22 1.35 -4.38
N ASN A 218 8.99 1.87 -4.46
CA ASN A 218 8.61 3.16 -3.87
C ASN A 218 8.88 3.19 -2.36
N ASN A 219 8.41 2.17 -1.64
CA ASN A 219 8.55 2.11 -0.20
C ASN A 219 10.00 1.85 0.22
N LEU A 220 10.75 1.03 -0.53
CA LEU A 220 12.18 0.80 -0.28
C LEU A 220 12.97 2.12 -0.36
N ILE A 221 12.72 2.92 -1.40
CA ILE A 221 13.43 4.20 -1.57
C ILE A 221 13.01 5.19 -0.48
N ALA A 222 11.70 5.33 -0.20
CA ALA A 222 11.21 6.22 0.85
C ALA A 222 11.77 5.84 2.23
N MET A 223 11.73 4.55 2.59
CA MET A 223 12.25 4.07 3.86
C MET A 223 13.78 4.22 3.98
N SER A 224 14.51 4.03 2.87
CA SER A 224 15.96 4.26 2.84
C SER A 224 16.30 5.73 3.07
N MET A 225 15.56 6.65 2.48
CA MET A 225 15.74 8.09 2.70
C MET A 225 15.43 8.48 4.16
N MET A 226 14.35 7.95 4.73
CA MET A 226 13.98 8.18 6.12
C MET A 226 15.03 7.60 7.09
N LEU A 227 15.56 6.41 6.80
CA LEU A 227 16.63 5.80 7.60
C LEU A 227 17.89 6.68 7.65
N VAL A 228 18.31 7.22 6.50
CA VAL A 228 19.45 8.14 6.43
C VAL A 228 19.19 9.38 7.30
N GLN A 229 17.97 9.96 7.24
CA GLN A 229 17.60 11.09 8.07
C GLN A 229 17.62 10.76 9.57
N VAL A 230 17.08 9.61 9.98
CA VAL A 230 17.14 9.14 11.38
C VAL A 230 18.57 9.03 11.85
N LEU A 231 19.46 8.40 11.06
CA LEU A 231 20.87 8.23 11.44
C LEU A 231 21.63 9.55 11.56
N ILE A 232 21.35 10.54 10.71
CA ILE A 232 21.99 11.87 10.78
C ILE A 232 21.55 12.65 12.01
N HIS A 233 20.29 12.50 12.45
CA HIS A 233 19.77 13.25 13.60
C HIS A 233 20.02 12.59 14.96
N THR A 234 20.49 11.33 14.96
CA THR A 234 20.86 10.60 16.20
C THR A 234 22.34 10.76 16.56
N HIS A 235 23.11 11.45 15.74
CA HIS A 235 24.52 11.83 15.97
C HIS A 235 24.64 13.36 16.06
#